data_d6e471966ed63187b89d297d63607cd4
#
_entry.id   d6e471966ed63187b89d297d63607cd4
#
_cell.length_a   1.000
_cell.length_b   1.000
_cell.length_c   1.000
_cell.angle_alpha   90.00
_cell.angle_beta   90.00
_cell.angle_gamma   90.00
#
_symmetry.space_group_name_H-M   'P 1'
#
loop_
_entity.id
_entity.type
_entity.pdbx_description
1 polymer ?
#
loop_
_entity_poly.entity_id
_entity_poly.type
_entity_poly.pdbx_seq_one_letter_code
_entity_poly.pdbx_strand_id
1 'polypeptide(L)'
;ELLRKIRPYELEPGSADAAFDKSIDAVIGGLRQGGIGGMKKGFKKAIASMLSVKYDRSKPRPTVLIVGEYLLNFHPGANHDMELYLENNGLEIIEARMTDVIRKTYFYQRSQQREYKVHRPLPTKLNNSISDAFFKLAHDATDKIAKAHPLYTPPCRMPELVQASDPIIHHTFDAGEGVLIPAEILH
;
A
#
# COMPACT_ATOMS: atom_id res chain seq x y z
N GLU A 1 4.27 -4.32 2.94
CA GLU A 1 3.27 -5.26 3.44
C GLU A 1 3.86 -6.65 3.71
N LEU A 2 4.38 -7.39 2.72
CA LEU A 2 4.89 -8.77 2.93
C LEU A 2 6.00 -8.84 3.97
N LEU A 3 6.95 -7.90 3.97
CA LEU A 3 8.01 -7.84 4.98
C LEU A 3 7.43 -7.81 6.40
N ARG A 4 6.44 -6.94 6.66
CA ARG A 4 5.80 -6.80 7.98
C ARG A 4 5.02 -8.04 8.41
N LYS A 5 4.49 -8.81 7.46
CA LYS A 5 3.78 -10.06 7.71
C LYS A 5 4.70 -11.28 7.89
N ILE A 6 5.94 -11.22 7.39
CA ILE A 6 6.88 -12.34 7.42
C ILE A 6 7.91 -12.15 8.55
N ARG A 7 8.53 -10.97 8.65
CA ARG A 7 9.64 -10.71 9.58
C ARG A 7 9.34 -11.07 11.04
N PRO A 8 8.16 -10.78 11.61
CA PRO A 8 7.85 -11.19 12.98
C PRO A 8 7.82 -12.71 13.20
N TYR A 9 7.73 -13.49 12.13
CA TYR A 9 7.57 -14.95 12.16
C TYR A 9 8.70 -15.70 11.46
N GLU A 10 9.74 -15.02 11.00
CA GLU A 10 10.86 -15.65 10.31
C GLU A 10 11.57 -16.67 11.21
N LEU A 11 11.97 -17.81 10.63
CA LEU A 11 12.69 -18.87 11.34
C LEU A 11 14.20 -18.59 11.43
N GLU A 12 14.71 -17.86 10.45
CA GLU A 12 16.12 -17.45 10.38
C GLU A 12 16.18 -15.92 10.53
N PRO A 13 16.64 -15.37 11.66
CA PRO A 13 16.68 -13.93 11.90
C PRO A 13 17.39 -13.17 10.78
N GLY A 14 16.74 -12.11 10.26
CA GLY A 14 17.26 -11.27 9.18
C GLY A 14 17.01 -11.83 7.76
N SER A 15 16.44 -13.03 7.63
CA SER A 15 16.15 -13.61 6.32
C SER A 15 15.07 -12.81 5.56
N ALA A 16 14.10 -12.25 6.26
CA ALA A 16 13.05 -11.44 5.67
C ALA A 16 13.60 -10.10 5.15
N ASP A 17 14.48 -9.45 5.91
CA ASP A 17 15.12 -8.20 5.47
C ASP A 17 16.04 -8.45 4.27
N ALA A 18 16.85 -9.50 4.28
CA ALA A 18 17.69 -9.86 3.15
C ALA A 18 16.87 -10.20 1.88
N ALA A 19 15.72 -10.85 2.04
CA ALA A 19 14.81 -11.11 0.92
C ALA A 19 14.13 -9.84 0.41
N PHE A 20 13.83 -8.91 1.31
CA PHE A 20 13.26 -7.61 0.96
C PHE A 20 14.26 -6.76 0.15
N ASP A 21 15.52 -6.69 0.58
CA ASP A 21 16.57 -5.97 -0.15
C ASP A 21 16.74 -6.52 -1.57
N LYS A 22 16.82 -7.85 -1.71
CA LYS A 22 16.82 -8.51 -3.03
C LYS A 22 15.57 -8.19 -3.86
N SER A 23 14.43 -8.04 -3.19
CA SER A 23 13.17 -7.67 -3.83
C SER A 23 13.23 -6.25 -4.39
N ILE A 24 13.76 -5.30 -3.62
CA ILE A 24 13.95 -3.91 -4.06
C ILE A 24 14.89 -3.86 -5.27
N ASP A 25 16.04 -4.54 -5.21
CA ASP A 25 16.99 -4.61 -6.31
C ASP A 25 16.36 -5.20 -7.58
N ALA A 26 15.55 -6.25 -7.43
CA ALA A 26 14.86 -6.87 -8.55
C ALA A 26 13.83 -5.93 -9.20
N VAL A 27 13.09 -5.16 -8.39
CA VAL A 27 12.14 -4.15 -8.89
C VAL A 27 12.87 -3.03 -9.60
N ILE A 28 13.93 -2.46 -8.98
CA ILE A 28 14.76 -1.41 -9.60
C ILE A 28 15.36 -1.90 -10.92
N GLY A 29 15.91 -3.11 -10.93
CA GLY A 29 16.46 -3.72 -12.14
C GLY A 29 15.42 -3.93 -13.24
N GLY A 30 14.19 -4.29 -12.86
CA GLY A 30 13.06 -4.42 -13.77
C GLY A 30 12.63 -3.06 -14.36
N LEU A 31 12.55 -2.03 -13.53
CA LEU A 31 12.21 -0.67 -13.97
C LEU A 31 13.27 -0.09 -14.92
N ARG A 32 14.55 -0.34 -14.67
CA ARG A 32 15.65 0.07 -15.55
C ARG A 32 15.59 -0.59 -16.94
N GLN A 33 15.04 -1.79 -17.05
CA GLN A 33 14.80 -2.44 -18.34
C GLN A 33 13.68 -1.75 -19.14
N GLY A 34 12.86 -0.94 -18.48
CA GLY A 34 11.81 -0.15 -19.08
C GLY A 34 10.52 -0.92 -19.40
N GLY A 35 9.45 -0.16 -19.55
CA GLY A 35 8.14 -0.65 -19.91
C GLY A 35 7.48 -1.57 -18.89
N ILE A 36 6.23 -1.94 -19.18
CA ILE A 36 5.42 -2.82 -18.33
C ILE A 36 6.03 -4.24 -18.21
N GLY A 37 6.72 -4.68 -19.25
CA GLY A 37 7.40 -6.00 -19.26
C GLY A 37 8.52 -6.08 -18.24
N GLY A 38 9.40 -5.08 -18.19
CA GLY A 38 10.48 -4.98 -17.21
C GLY A 38 9.95 -4.89 -15.80
N MET A 39 8.95 -4.04 -15.57
CA MET A 39 8.26 -3.92 -14.28
C MET A 39 7.72 -5.28 -13.81
N LYS A 40 6.93 -5.98 -14.64
CA LYS A 40 6.37 -7.28 -14.28
C LYS A 40 7.44 -8.32 -13.96
N LYS A 41 8.56 -8.31 -14.70
CA LYS A 41 9.69 -9.23 -14.47
C LYS A 41 10.35 -8.93 -13.12
N GLY A 42 10.56 -7.66 -12.79
CA GLY A 42 11.09 -7.23 -11.50
C GLY A 42 10.20 -7.66 -10.34
N PHE A 43 8.90 -7.40 -10.43
CA PHE A 43 7.93 -7.80 -9.41
C PHE A 43 7.83 -9.32 -9.22
N LYS A 44 7.87 -10.12 -10.30
CA LYS A 44 7.89 -11.58 -10.18
C LYS A 44 9.11 -12.07 -9.39
N LYS A 45 10.30 -11.50 -9.64
CA LYS A 45 11.51 -11.83 -8.89
C LYS A 45 11.40 -11.39 -7.42
N ALA A 46 10.83 -10.22 -7.17
CA ALA A 46 10.61 -9.72 -5.82
C ALA A 46 9.69 -10.67 -5.01
N ILE A 47 8.56 -11.06 -5.58
CA ILE A 47 7.66 -12.01 -4.91
C ILE A 47 8.32 -13.39 -4.73
N ALA A 48 9.08 -13.87 -5.69
CA ALA A 48 9.83 -15.11 -5.55
C ALA A 48 10.88 -15.05 -4.41
N SER A 49 11.54 -13.90 -4.23
CA SER A 49 12.45 -13.67 -3.10
C SER A 49 11.71 -13.74 -1.77
N MET A 50 10.57 -13.06 -1.64
CA MET A 50 9.77 -13.10 -0.40
C MET A 50 9.20 -14.49 -0.11
N LEU A 51 8.82 -15.26 -1.15
CA LEU A 51 8.36 -16.65 -1.01
C LEU A 51 9.46 -17.61 -0.50
N SER A 52 10.73 -17.28 -0.68
CA SER A 52 11.85 -18.13 -0.22
C SER A 52 12.09 -18.05 1.29
N VAL A 53 11.52 -17.06 1.97
CA VAL A 53 11.68 -16.90 3.42
C VAL A 53 10.84 -17.95 4.16
N LYS A 54 11.47 -18.68 5.06
CA LYS A 54 10.79 -19.63 5.94
C LYS A 54 10.26 -18.90 7.14
N TYR A 55 8.98 -19.11 7.46
CA TYR A 55 8.31 -18.49 8.61
C TYR A 55 7.33 -19.47 9.27
N ASP A 56 7.05 -19.25 10.56
CA ASP A 56 6.06 -20.00 11.33
C ASP A 56 5.01 -19.07 11.93
N ARG A 57 3.78 -19.17 11.45
CA ARG A 57 2.61 -18.43 11.96
C ARG A 57 1.66 -19.29 12.80
N SER A 58 2.12 -20.41 13.33
CA SER A 58 1.30 -21.27 14.20
C SER A 58 0.82 -20.55 15.46
N LYS A 59 1.56 -19.54 15.91
CA LYS A 59 1.21 -18.66 17.04
C LYS A 59 1.05 -17.23 16.51
N PRO A 60 -0.17 -16.80 16.15
CA PRO A 60 -0.39 -15.45 15.65
C PRO A 60 -0.09 -14.41 16.74
N ARG A 61 0.52 -13.30 16.32
CA ARG A 61 0.80 -12.17 17.19
C ARG A 61 -0.37 -11.19 17.18
N PRO A 62 -0.58 -10.41 18.24
CA PRO A 62 -1.53 -9.31 18.20
C PRO A 62 -1.15 -8.33 17.09
N THR A 63 -2.15 -7.84 16.37
CA THR A 63 -1.96 -6.95 15.24
C THR A 63 -2.19 -5.49 15.64
N VAL A 64 -1.32 -4.60 15.18
CA VAL A 64 -1.43 -3.15 15.37
C VAL A 64 -1.46 -2.46 14.01
N LEU A 65 -2.45 -1.62 13.80
CA LEU A 65 -2.56 -0.74 12.64
C LEU A 65 -1.86 0.59 12.95
N ILE A 66 -0.89 0.99 12.13
CA ILE A 66 -0.25 2.30 12.20
C ILE A 66 -0.98 3.22 11.22
N VAL A 67 -1.59 4.27 11.75
CA VAL A 67 -2.26 5.31 10.97
C VAL A 67 -1.80 6.69 11.44
N GLY A 68 -1.85 7.67 10.55
CA GLY A 68 -1.48 9.04 10.89
C GLY A 68 -1.10 9.85 9.67
N GLU A 69 -0.45 10.96 9.93
CA GLU A 69 0.07 11.83 8.89
C GLU A 69 1.16 11.12 8.09
N TYR A 70 1.20 11.40 6.81
CA TYR A 70 2.04 10.74 5.81
C TYR A 70 3.51 10.63 6.19
N LEU A 71 4.12 11.72 6.67
CA LEU A 71 5.52 11.72 7.08
C LEU A 71 5.76 10.78 8.27
N LEU A 72 4.85 10.80 9.24
CA LEU A 72 4.96 9.96 10.44
C LEU A 72 4.72 8.49 10.13
N ASN A 73 3.87 8.18 9.14
CA ASN A 73 3.61 6.79 8.77
C ASN A 73 4.75 6.13 8.01
N PHE A 74 5.45 6.88 7.15
CA PHE A 74 6.36 6.26 6.18
C PHE A 74 7.83 6.63 6.33
N HIS A 75 8.17 7.54 7.23
CA HIS A 75 9.54 7.97 7.42
C HIS A 75 10.11 7.51 8.77
N PRO A 76 11.01 6.52 8.81
CA PRO A 76 11.53 5.94 10.05
C PRO A 76 12.13 6.96 11.01
N GLY A 77 12.87 7.94 10.48
CA GLY A 77 13.44 9.02 11.28
C GLY A 77 12.41 9.98 11.90
N ALA A 78 11.20 10.06 11.33
CA ALA A 78 10.12 10.89 11.88
C ALA A 78 9.30 10.16 12.94
N ASN A 79 9.16 8.84 12.80
CA ASN A 79 8.40 7.99 13.74
C ASN A 79 9.28 7.21 14.73
N HIS A 80 10.59 7.50 14.77
CA HIS A 80 11.54 6.86 15.66
C HIS A 80 11.59 5.32 15.53
N ASP A 81 11.55 4.81 14.30
CA ASP A 81 11.52 3.38 13.98
C ASP A 81 10.42 2.62 14.74
N MET A 82 9.23 3.22 14.86
CA MET A 82 8.10 2.68 15.62
C MET A 82 7.75 1.26 15.18
N GLU A 83 7.85 0.96 13.88
CA GLU A 83 7.57 -0.36 13.35
C GLU A 83 8.49 -1.43 13.96
N LEU A 84 9.79 -1.15 13.99
CA LEU A 84 10.77 -2.09 14.59
C LEU A 84 10.56 -2.23 16.10
N TYR A 85 10.25 -1.13 16.78
CA TYR A 85 9.92 -1.16 18.19
C TYR A 85 8.72 -2.08 18.49
N LEU A 86 7.63 -1.94 17.74
CA LEU A 86 6.43 -2.75 17.92
C LEU A 86 6.67 -4.23 17.58
N GLU A 87 7.35 -4.51 16.46
CA GLU A 87 7.71 -5.89 16.08
C GLU A 87 8.59 -6.57 17.13
N ASN A 88 9.58 -5.86 17.68
CA ASN A 88 10.45 -6.37 18.76
C ASN A 88 9.68 -6.63 20.06
N ASN A 89 8.54 -5.97 20.26
CA ASN A 89 7.62 -6.23 21.36
C ASN A 89 6.56 -7.29 21.06
N GLY A 90 6.72 -8.04 19.98
CA GLY A 90 5.90 -9.20 19.68
C GLY A 90 4.60 -8.89 18.93
N LEU A 91 4.51 -7.75 18.26
CA LEU A 91 3.34 -7.33 17.51
C LEU A 91 3.52 -7.58 16.00
N GLU A 92 2.44 -7.82 15.29
CA GLU A 92 2.38 -7.77 13.83
C GLU A 92 1.84 -6.42 13.40
N ILE A 93 2.48 -5.80 12.40
CA ILE A 93 2.12 -4.45 11.97
C ILE A 93 1.35 -4.47 10.68
N ILE A 94 0.27 -3.70 10.64
CA ILE A 94 -0.41 -3.27 9.43
C ILE A 94 -0.07 -1.79 9.22
N GLU A 95 0.45 -1.46 8.05
CA GLU A 95 0.72 -0.08 7.63
C GLU A 95 -0.33 0.37 6.63
N ALA A 96 -0.72 1.63 6.72
CA ALA A 96 -1.45 2.32 5.66
C ALA A 96 -0.70 2.21 4.33
N ARG A 97 -1.42 2.18 3.22
CA ARG A 97 -0.80 2.05 1.89
C ARG A 97 -0.54 3.41 1.28
N MET A 98 0.72 3.73 1.03
CA MET A 98 1.11 4.95 0.32
C MET A 98 0.36 5.13 -1.02
N THR A 99 0.07 4.04 -1.72
CA THR A 99 -0.70 4.07 -2.97
C THR A 99 -2.13 4.57 -2.78
N ASP A 100 -2.73 4.38 -1.61
CA ASP A 100 -4.10 4.80 -1.35
C ASP A 100 -4.21 6.31 -1.19
N VAL A 101 -3.18 6.98 -0.70
CA VAL A 101 -3.09 8.45 -0.70
C VAL A 101 -3.16 9.00 -2.13
N ILE A 102 -2.42 8.40 -3.06
CA ILE A 102 -2.44 8.80 -4.48
C ILE A 102 -3.81 8.50 -5.11
N ARG A 103 -4.36 7.31 -4.86
CA ARG A 103 -5.66 6.88 -5.40
C ARG A 103 -6.80 7.74 -4.87
N LYS A 104 -6.75 8.14 -3.57
CA LYS A 104 -7.71 9.05 -2.94
C LYS A 104 -7.78 10.36 -3.70
N THR A 105 -6.65 10.95 -4.09
CA THR A 105 -6.62 12.24 -4.80
C THR A 105 -7.45 12.19 -6.09
N TYR A 106 -7.33 11.13 -6.89
CA TYR A 106 -8.13 10.98 -8.11
C TYR A 106 -9.60 10.68 -7.82
N PHE A 107 -9.87 9.85 -6.83
CA PHE A 107 -11.22 9.54 -6.38
C PHE A 107 -11.94 10.82 -5.90
N TYR A 108 -11.28 11.59 -5.04
CA TYR A 108 -11.79 12.83 -4.49
C TYR A 108 -12.14 13.86 -5.57
N GLN A 109 -11.27 14.06 -6.54
CA GLN A 109 -11.51 14.98 -7.65
C GLN A 109 -12.75 14.60 -8.48
N ARG A 110 -13.01 13.31 -8.65
CA ARG A 110 -14.22 12.82 -9.33
C ARG A 110 -15.48 13.02 -8.49
N SER A 111 -15.40 12.73 -7.18
CA SER A 111 -16.51 12.93 -6.26
C SER A 111 -16.91 14.39 -6.20
N GLN A 112 -15.96 15.31 -6.10
CA GLN A 112 -16.23 16.75 -6.16
C GLN A 112 -16.92 17.18 -7.47
N GLN A 113 -16.46 16.66 -8.61
CA GLN A 113 -17.11 16.98 -9.89
C GLN A 113 -18.55 16.47 -9.94
N ARG A 114 -18.81 15.29 -9.38
CA ARG A 114 -20.13 14.65 -9.42
C ARG A 114 -21.10 15.28 -8.43
N GLU A 115 -20.67 15.50 -7.20
CA GLU A 115 -21.54 15.92 -6.11
C GLU A 115 -21.66 17.43 -5.97
N TYR A 116 -20.55 18.16 -6.12
CA TYR A 116 -20.56 19.63 -6.02
C TYR A 116 -20.54 20.33 -7.38
N LYS A 117 -20.62 19.58 -8.48
CA LYS A 117 -20.61 20.12 -9.86
C LYS A 117 -19.40 21.04 -10.13
N VAL A 118 -18.28 20.77 -9.47
CA VAL A 118 -17.05 21.56 -9.66
C VAL A 118 -16.58 21.44 -11.10
N HIS A 119 -16.58 22.55 -11.83
CA HIS A 119 -16.13 22.60 -13.20
C HIS A 119 -14.60 22.54 -13.26
N ARG A 120 -14.06 21.54 -13.95
CA ARG A 120 -12.62 21.46 -14.26
C ARG A 120 -12.40 21.54 -15.76
N PRO A 121 -11.33 22.21 -16.22
CA PRO A 121 -10.99 22.28 -17.65
C PRO A 121 -10.84 20.88 -18.27
N LEU A 122 -11.20 20.76 -19.54
CA LEU A 122 -11.08 19.51 -20.32
C LEU A 122 -9.68 18.86 -20.25
N PRO A 123 -8.57 19.62 -20.40
CA PRO A 123 -7.22 19.05 -20.27
C PRO A 123 -6.98 18.38 -18.92
N THR A 124 -7.45 18.99 -17.82
CA THR A 124 -7.33 18.43 -16.47
C THR A 124 -8.13 17.14 -16.32
N LYS A 125 -9.36 17.09 -16.85
CA LYS A 125 -10.20 15.88 -16.84
C LYS A 125 -9.54 14.73 -17.60
N LEU A 126 -8.99 15.02 -18.78
CA LEU A 126 -8.31 14.04 -19.61
C LEU A 126 -7.05 13.50 -18.94
N ASN A 127 -6.21 14.40 -18.41
CA ASN A 127 -4.99 14.02 -17.68
C ASN A 127 -5.32 13.13 -16.47
N ASN A 128 -6.31 13.51 -15.66
CA ASN A 128 -6.74 12.71 -14.50
C ASN A 128 -7.25 11.32 -14.93
N SER A 129 -7.98 11.24 -16.04
CA SER A 129 -8.50 9.97 -16.55
C SER A 129 -7.38 9.06 -17.06
N ILE A 130 -6.39 9.61 -17.76
CA ILE A 130 -5.21 8.87 -18.24
C ILE A 130 -4.38 8.39 -17.05
N SER A 131 -4.10 9.27 -16.07
CA SER A 131 -3.35 8.92 -14.89
C SER A 131 -4.02 7.81 -14.08
N ASP A 132 -5.33 7.91 -13.87
CA ASP A 132 -6.09 6.89 -13.16
C ASP A 132 -6.11 5.55 -13.91
N ALA A 133 -6.27 5.56 -15.23
CA ALA A 133 -6.19 4.35 -16.05
C ALA A 133 -4.80 3.71 -15.98
N PHE A 134 -3.74 4.53 -16.00
CA PHE A 134 -2.37 4.05 -15.85
C PHE A 134 -2.13 3.44 -14.47
N PHE A 135 -2.52 4.13 -13.38
CA PHE A 135 -2.40 3.60 -12.04
C PHE A 135 -3.19 2.31 -11.84
N LYS A 136 -4.41 2.25 -12.37
CA LYS A 136 -5.22 1.03 -12.33
C LYS A 136 -4.53 -0.13 -13.05
N LEU A 137 -4.02 0.10 -14.28
CA LEU A 137 -3.33 -0.93 -15.05
C LEU A 137 -2.05 -1.43 -14.34
N ALA A 138 -1.26 -0.51 -13.81
CA ALA A 138 -0.04 -0.84 -13.07
C ALA A 138 -0.38 -1.62 -11.79
N HIS A 139 -1.39 -1.17 -11.06
CA HIS A 139 -1.85 -1.80 -9.82
C HIS A 139 -2.40 -3.20 -10.07
N ASP A 140 -3.32 -3.38 -11.04
CA ASP A 140 -3.88 -4.69 -11.39
C ASP A 140 -2.78 -5.67 -11.83
N ALA A 141 -1.75 -5.17 -12.53
CA ALA A 141 -0.64 -5.99 -12.97
C ALA A 141 0.27 -6.44 -11.82
N THR A 142 0.56 -5.56 -10.87
CA THR A 142 1.37 -5.89 -9.67
C THR A 142 0.59 -6.77 -8.70
N ASP A 143 -0.68 -6.48 -8.50
CA ASP A 143 -1.61 -7.23 -7.65
C ASP A 143 -1.72 -8.69 -8.10
N LYS A 144 -1.91 -8.89 -9.42
CA LYS A 144 -1.95 -10.24 -10.01
C LYS A 144 -0.66 -11.04 -9.73
N ILE A 145 0.48 -10.39 -9.69
CA ILE A 145 1.76 -11.04 -9.40
C ILE A 145 1.90 -11.28 -7.90
N ALA A 146 1.52 -10.30 -7.06
CA ALA A 146 1.63 -10.38 -5.61
C ALA A 146 0.73 -11.46 -5.00
N LYS A 147 -0.41 -11.77 -5.62
CA LYS A 147 -1.31 -12.88 -5.24
C LYS A 147 -0.65 -14.27 -5.26
N ALA A 148 0.52 -14.40 -5.86
CA ALA A 148 1.30 -15.65 -5.76
C ALA A 148 1.83 -15.89 -4.33
N HIS A 149 1.92 -14.85 -3.49
CA HIS A 149 2.32 -14.99 -2.09
C HIS A 149 1.08 -15.19 -1.19
N PRO A 150 1.02 -16.24 -0.35
CA PRO A 150 -0.17 -16.57 0.44
C PRO A 150 -0.53 -15.51 1.49
N LEU A 151 0.43 -14.73 1.96
CA LEU A 151 0.19 -13.65 2.92
C LEU A 151 -0.19 -12.31 2.27
N TYR A 152 -0.23 -12.24 0.94
CA TYR A 152 -0.61 -11.01 0.27
C TYR A 152 -2.11 -10.78 0.39
N THR A 153 -2.48 -9.60 0.88
CA THR A 153 -3.87 -9.14 0.93
C THR A 153 -4.10 -8.08 -0.14
N PRO A 154 -5.01 -8.30 -1.10
CA PRO A 154 -5.35 -7.27 -2.07
C PRO A 154 -5.84 -6.00 -1.39
N PRO A 155 -5.52 -4.81 -1.92
CA PRO A 155 -6.04 -3.57 -1.38
C PRO A 155 -7.55 -3.50 -1.55
N CYS A 156 -8.21 -2.90 -0.59
CA CYS A 156 -9.62 -2.54 -0.70
C CYS A 156 -9.85 -1.60 -1.89
N ARG A 157 -11.03 -1.65 -2.48
CA ARG A 157 -11.41 -0.67 -3.50
C ARG A 157 -11.59 0.70 -2.87
N MET A 158 -11.05 1.74 -3.51
CA MET A 158 -11.15 3.10 -2.98
C MET A 158 -12.58 3.55 -2.64
N PRO A 159 -13.62 3.25 -3.45
CA PRO A 159 -15.00 3.59 -3.08
C PRO A 159 -15.47 2.90 -1.78
N GLU A 160 -15.11 1.63 -1.58
CA GLU A 160 -15.49 0.85 -0.40
C GLU A 160 -14.76 1.38 0.85
N LEU A 161 -13.46 1.65 0.70
CA LEU A 161 -12.64 2.22 1.77
C LEU A 161 -13.17 3.58 2.22
N VAL A 162 -13.48 4.46 1.28
CA VAL A 162 -13.96 5.81 1.58
C VAL A 162 -15.39 5.79 2.13
N GLN A 163 -16.26 4.90 1.67
CA GLN A 163 -17.60 4.73 2.23
C GLN A 163 -17.59 4.30 3.69
N ALA A 164 -16.59 3.54 4.12
CA ALA A 164 -16.45 3.16 5.52
C ALA A 164 -16.28 4.38 6.44
N SER A 165 -15.68 5.47 5.96
CA SER A 165 -15.52 6.71 6.73
C SER A 165 -16.75 7.63 6.75
N ASP A 166 -17.67 7.47 5.79
CA ASP A 166 -18.82 8.39 5.62
C ASP A 166 -19.67 8.62 6.90
N PRO A 167 -19.86 7.64 7.80
CA PRO A 167 -20.54 7.87 9.07
C PRO A 167 -19.82 8.83 10.02
N ILE A 168 -18.51 9.02 9.86
CA ILE A 168 -17.68 9.87 10.71
C ILE A 168 -17.34 11.17 9.98
N ILE A 169 -16.86 11.05 8.75
CA ILE A 169 -16.42 12.15 7.91
C ILE A 169 -16.76 11.88 6.45
N HIS A 170 -17.50 12.78 5.84
CA HIS A 170 -17.95 12.61 4.46
C HIS A 170 -16.75 12.56 3.49
N HIS A 171 -16.78 11.64 2.54
CA HIS A 171 -15.69 11.36 1.59
C HIS A 171 -15.28 12.53 0.69
N THR A 172 -16.09 13.58 0.61
CA THR A 172 -15.74 14.81 -0.13
C THR A 172 -14.93 15.79 0.70
N PHE A 173 -14.73 15.53 1.99
CA PHE A 173 -13.90 16.36 2.84
C PHE A 173 -12.41 16.10 2.56
N ASP A 174 -11.72 17.13 2.08
CA ASP A 174 -10.30 17.03 1.69
C ASP A 174 -9.38 17.70 2.71
N ALA A 175 -9.18 17.03 3.83
CA ALA A 175 -8.24 17.46 4.84
C ALA A 175 -7.12 16.41 4.98
N GLY A 176 -6.16 16.43 4.06
CA GLY A 176 -5.03 15.50 4.07
C GLY A 176 -5.50 14.04 4.13
N GLU A 177 -5.04 13.30 5.12
CA GLU A 177 -5.40 11.90 5.39
C GLU A 177 -6.70 11.75 6.19
N GLY A 178 -7.38 12.85 6.50
CA GLY A 178 -8.53 12.87 7.41
C GLY A 178 -9.68 11.92 7.06
N VAL A 179 -9.86 11.56 5.79
CA VAL A 179 -10.83 10.55 5.35
C VAL A 179 -10.24 9.15 5.37
N LEU A 180 -8.94 8.99 5.03
CA LEU A 180 -8.31 7.68 4.95
C LEU A 180 -8.10 7.04 6.32
N ILE A 181 -7.71 7.83 7.33
CA ILE A 181 -7.48 7.31 8.69
C ILE A 181 -8.72 6.59 9.25
N PRO A 182 -9.91 7.23 9.35
CA PRO A 182 -11.09 6.51 9.81
C PRO A 182 -11.53 5.39 8.87
N ALA A 183 -11.30 5.54 7.56
CA ALA A 183 -11.63 4.50 6.60
C ALA A 183 -10.79 3.22 6.82
N GLU A 184 -9.51 3.35 7.10
CA GLU A 184 -8.60 2.23 7.38
C GLU A 184 -8.87 1.58 8.74
N ILE A 185 -9.31 2.36 9.73
CA ILE A 185 -9.67 1.84 11.06
C ILE A 185 -10.99 1.06 11.02
N LEU A 186 -11.96 1.50 10.20
CA LEU A 186 -13.30 0.94 10.16
C LEU A 186 -13.45 -0.22 9.17
N HIS A 187 -12.50 -0.36 8.24
CA HIS A 187 -12.49 -1.42 7.24
C HIS A 187 -11.70 -2.62 7.70
#